data_a720a0f65d1757520803e72eab52f75c
#
_entry.id   a720a0f65d1757520803e72eab52f75c
#
_cell.length_a   1.000
_cell.length_b   1.000
_cell.length_c   1.000
_cell.angle_alpha   90.00
_cell.angle_beta   90.00
_cell.angle_gamma   90.00
#
_symmetry.space_group_name_H-M   'P 1'
#
loop_
_entity.id
_entity.type
_entity.pdbx_description
1 polymer ?
#
loop_
_entity_poly.entity_id
_entity_poly.type
_entity_poly.pdbx_seq_one_letter_code
_entity_poly.pdbx_strand_id
1 'polypeptide(L)' 'MSEYNVKLDNMETYAYLMSHFKMTCYEAADEMKKRGLFDEHVATVHQGVSSYMELINKQKGNKNETND' A
#
# COMPACT_ATOMS: atom_id res chain seq x y z
N MET A 1 -2.73 16.01 -22.61
CA MET A 1 -2.99 15.87 -22.49
C MET A 1 -3.56 15.97 -21.68
N SER A 2 -3.73 16.40 -21.28
CA SER A 2 -4.26 16.49 -20.52
C SER A 2 -5.19 15.91 -20.35
N GLU A 3 -5.46 15.65 -20.92
CA GLU A 3 -6.29 15.01 -20.99
C GLU A 3 -6.42 14.19 -20.05
N TYR A 4 -5.78 14.13 -19.47
CA TYR A 4 -5.90 13.35 -18.52
C TYR A 4 -6.38 13.95 -17.41
N ASN A 5 -7.53 14.19 -17.32
CA ASN A 5 -8.17 14.57 -16.23
C ASN A 5 -8.68 13.45 -15.50
N VAL A 6 -8.02 12.41 -15.50
CA VAL A 6 -8.50 11.29 -14.82
C VAL A 6 -8.40 11.54 -13.34
N LYS A 7 -9.55 11.42 -12.63
CA LYS A 7 -9.51 11.57 -11.29
C LYS A 7 -9.38 10.23 -10.73
N LEU A 8 -8.36 9.91 -9.99
CA LEU A 8 -8.20 8.65 -9.31
C LEU A 8 -9.06 8.66 -8.05
N ASP A 9 -9.72 7.56 -7.77
CA ASP A 9 -10.41 7.47 -6.50
C ASP A 9 -9.37 7.16 -5.43
N ASN A 10 -9.80 7.09 -4.19
CA ASN A 10 -8.84 6.97 -3.09
C ASN A 10 -8.07 5.66 -3.15
N MET A 11 -8.74 4.57 -3.52
CA MET A 11 -8.05 3.31 -3.63
C MET A 11 -7.04 3.32 -4.74
N GLU A 12 -7.37 3.93 -5.85
CA GLU A 12 -6.44 4.04 -6.97
C GLU A 12 -5.25 4.89 -6.59
N THR A 13 -5.49 5.94 -5.82
CA THR A 13 -4.41 6.80 -5.36
C THR A 13 -3.46 6.00 -4.46
N TYR A 14 -4.02 5.18 -3.60
CA TYR A 14 -3.22 4.34 -2.72
C TYR A 14 -2.31 3.42 -3.55
N ALA A 15 -2.89 2.75 -4.53
CA ALA A 15 -2.12 1.87 -5.38
C ALA A 15 -1.07 2.62 -6.20
N TYR A 16 -1.44 3.81 -6.65
CA TYR A 16 -0.54 4.64 -7.44
C TYR A 16 0.67 5.07 -6.62
N LEU A 17 0.45 5.44 -5.37
CA LEU A 17 1.56 5.84 -4.52
C LEU A 17 2.53 4.69 -4.33
N MET A 18 2.02 3.51 -4.16
CA MET A 18 2.88 2.36 -3.97
C MET A 18 3.62 1.99 -5.25
N SER A 19 2.94 2.05 -6.38
CA SER A 19 3.55 1.58 -7.62
C SER A 19 4.42 2.62 -8.28
N HIS A 20 3.95 3.85 -8.34
CA HIS A 20 4.66 4.90 -9.05
C HIS A 20 5.79 5.48 -8.21
N PHE A 21 5.52 5.74 -6.95
CA PHE A 21 6.53 6.34 -6.07
C PHE A 21 7.28 5.30 -5.26
N LYS A 22 6.98 4.04 -5.47
CA LYS A 22 7.67 2.95 -4.78
C LYS A 22 7.57 3.03 -3.27
N MET A 23 6.47 3.55 -2.79
CA MET A 23 6.24 3.61 -1.35
C MET A 23 5.83 2.26 -0.82
N THR A 24 6.16 2.01 0.43
CA THR A 24 5.61 0.84 1.09
C THR A 24 4.13 1.12 1.37
N CYS A 25 3.37 0.09 1.70
CA CYS A 25 1.95 0.31 2.01
C CYS A 25 1.81 1.20 3.23
N TYR A 26 2.75 1.15 4.16
CA TYR A 26 2.70 1.99 5.35
C TYR A 26 2.94 3.45 4.98
N GLU A 27 3.90 3.69 4.10
CA GLU A 27 4.18 5.05 3.67
C GLU A 27 3.03 5.62 2.88
N ALA A 28 2.45 4.81 2.01
CA ALA A 28 1.32 5.25 1.22
C ALA A 28 0.12 5.58 2.11
N ALA A 29 -0.14 4.74 3.11
CA ALA A 29 -1.23 4.99 4.04
C ALA A 29 -1.01 6.29 4.80
N ASP A 30 0.22 6.53 5.24
CA ASP A 30 0.54 7.73 5.97
C ASP A 30 0.33 8.97 5.10
N GLU A 31 0.77 8.90 3.86
CA GLU A 31 0.58 10.01 2.93
C GLU A 31 -0.89 10.28 2.68
N MET A 32 -1.67 9.21 2.53
CA MET A 32 -3.11 9.36 2.32
C MET A 32 -3.78 10.01 3.52
N LYS A 33 -3.34 9.67 4.72
CA LYS A 33 -3.88 10.27 5.93
C LYS A 33 -3.56 11.76 5.96
N LYS A 34 -2.37 12.12 5.57
CA LYS A 34 -1.99 13.54 5.56
C LYS A 34 -2.85 14.33 4.59
N ARG A 35 -3.25 13.71 3.51
CA ARG A 35 -4.03 14.38 2.49
C ARG A 35 -5.52 14.28 2.74
N GLY A 36 -5.91 13.56 3.78
CA GLY A 36 -7.32 13.40 4.09
C GLY A 36 -8.03 12.46 3.13
N LEU A 37 -7.28 11.55 2.52
CA LEU A 37 -7.84 10.62 1.56
C LEU A 37 -7.93 9.20 2.10
N PHE A 38 -7.56 8.99 3.33
CA PHE A 38 -7.55 7.65 3.91
C PHE A 38 -8.94 7.34 4.46
N ASP A 39 -9.80 6.83 3.58
CA ASP A 39 -11.17 6.56 3.99
C ASP A 39 -11.29 5.11 4.42
N GLU A 40 -12.49 4.71 4.74
CA GLU A 40 -12.77 3.39 5.25
C GLU A 40 -12.39 2.31 4.24
N HIS A 41 -12.62 2.58 2.99
CA HIS A 41 -12.33 1.66 1.93
C HIS A 41 -10.82 1.43 1.81
N VAL A 42 -10.08 2.52 1.81
CA VAL A 42 -8.63 2.45 1.76
C VAL A 42 -8.09 1.75 3.01
N ALA A 43 -8.68 2.03 4.15
CA ALA A 43 -8.26 1.39 5.39
C ALA A 43 -8.42 -0.12 5.31
N THR A 44 -9.52 -0.59 4.74
CA THR A 44 -9.76 -2.01 4.60
C THR A 44 -8.71 -2.65 3.69
N VAL A 45 -8.44 -2.01 2.56
CA VAL A 45 -7.45 -2.51 1.62
C VAL A 45 -6.07 -2.50 2.27
N HIS A 46 -5.74 -1.43 2.96
CA HIS A 46 -4.45 -1.30 3.61
C HIS A 46 -4.26 -2.39 4.65
N GLN A 47 -5.30 -2.71 5.40
CA GLN A 47 -5.21 -3.75 6.39
C GLN A 47 -4.89 -5.10 5.73
N GLY A 48 -5.52 -5.39 4.62
CA GLY A 48 -5.25 -6.62 3.90
C GLY A 48 -3.84 -6.66 3.33
N VAL A 49 -3.41 -5.55 2.74
CA VAL A 49 -2.08 -5.47 2.15
C VAL A 49 -1.01 -5.59 3.22
N SER A 50 -1.17 -4.88 4.33
CA SER A 50 -0.17 -4.90 5.37
C SER A 50 -0.08 -6.27 6.03
N SER A 51 -1.21 -6.95 6.19
CA SER A 51 -1.22 -8.30 6.74
C SER A 51 -0.49 -9.26 5.81
N TYR A 52 -0.71 -9.10 4.53
CA TYR A 52 -0.05 -9.94 3.54
C TYR A 52 1.45 -9.71 3.56
N MET A 53 1.86 -8.45 3.66
CA MET A 53 3.28 -8.13 3.70
C MET A 53 3.94 -8.69 4.96
N GLU A 54 3.24 -8.65 6.07
CA GLU A 54 3.77 -9.22 7.29
C GLU A 54 3.93 -10.73 7.16
N LEU A 55 2.98 -11.36 6.51
CA LEU A 55 3.05 -12.78 6.31
C LEU A 55 4.26 -13.15 5.44
N ILE A 56 4.48 -12.39 4.39
CA ILE A 56 5.62 -12.61 3.52
C ILE A 56 6.93 -12.46 4.29
N ASN A 57 7.02 -11.41 5.09
CA ASN A 57 8.22 -11.18 5.88
C ASN A 57 8.46 -12.31 6.87
N LYS A 58 7.40 -12.81 7.44
CA LYS A 58 7.51 -13.89 8.37
C LYS A 58 7.99 -15.15 7.68
N GLN A 59 7.48 -15.42 6.51
CA GLN A 59 7.89 -16.59 5.77
C GLN A 59 9.32 -16.48 5.33
N LYS A 60 9.75 -15.30 4.96
CA LYS A 60 11.12 -15.10 4.57
C LYS A 60 12.04 -15.34 5.73
N GLY A 61 11.68 -14.86 6.89
CA GLY A 61 12.48 -15.07 8.07
C GLY A 61 12.57 -16.54 8.41
N ASN A 62 11.45 -17.23 8.36
CA ASN A 62 11.42 -18.65 8.65
C ASN A 62 12.25 -19.42 7.65
N LYS A 63 12.14 -19.02 6.41
CA LYS A 63 12.86 -19.69 5.38
C LYS A 63 14.34 -19.57 5.57
N ASN A 64 14.80 -18.39 5.94
CA ASN A 64 16.20 -18.18 6.19
C ASN A 64 16.69 -19.06 7.31
N GLU A 65 15.91 -19.16 8.36
CA GLU A 65 16.27 -19.99 9.49
C GLU A 65 16.31 -21.43 9.09
N THR A 66 15.38 -21.84 8.28
CA THR A 66 15.31 -23.22 7.86
C THR A 66 16.51 -23.60 7.02
N ASN A 67 16.92 -22.69 6.20
CA ASN A 67 18.01 -22.99 5.30
C ASN A 67 19.34 -23.06 6.01
N ASP A 68 19.39 -22.48 7.17
CA ASP A 68 20.60 -22.54 7.91
C ASP A 68 20.77 -23.86 8.57
#